data_3f2a2a6ae6e88b0ce3a9ebac95806858
#
_entry.id   3f2a2a6ae6e88b0ce3a9ebac95806858
#
_cell.length_a   1.000
_cell.length_b   1.000
_cell.length_c   1.000
_cell.angle_alpha   90.00
_cell.angle_beta   90.00
_cell.angle_gamma   90.00
#
_symmetry.space_group_name_H-M   'P 1'
#
loop_
_entity.id
_entity.type
_entity.pdbx_description
1 polymer ?
#
loop_
_entity_poly.entity_id
_entity_poly.type
_entity_poly.pdbx_seq_one_letter_code
_entity_poly.pdbx_strand_id
1 'polypeptide(L)'
;LRTGIADNILSVLQLSKLSKSEQKKKMEGLLEEFGLTHIRKSRGDLLSGGERRRTEIARALSTDPKFVLLDEPFAGVDPVAVEDIQKIIAHLKKKKIGILITDHNVQETLAITDKTYLMFEGSILKSGKPEELAQDEMVRKVYLGQNFELRKKKIDFQ
;
A
#
# COMPACT_ATOMS: atom_id res chain seq x y z
N LEU A 1 -11.09 -12.86 -6.94
CA LEU A 1 -10.49 -13.94 -6.15
C LEU A 1 -11.58 -14.90 -5.64
N ARG A 2 -11.80 -16.03 -6.32
CA ARG A 2 -12.81 -17.05 -5.91
C ARG A 2 -12.25 -18.13 -4.97
N THR A 3 -10.92 -18.13 -4.74
CA THR A 3 -10.20 -19.05 -3.86
C THR A 3 -9.93 -18.41 -2.50
N GLY A 4 -9.55 -19.23 -1.50
CA GLY A 4 -9.17 -18.76 -0.18
C GLY A 4 -7.93 -17.87 -0.21
N ILE A 5 -7.76 -17.01 0.79
CA ILE A 5 -6.62 -16.06 0.88
C ILE A 5 -5.29 -16.83 0.90
N ALA A 6 -5.19 -17.87 1.72
CA ALA A 6 -4.00 -18.71 1.77
C ALA A 6 -3.65 -19.31 0.41
N ASP A 7 -4.65 -19.80 -0.34
CA ASP A 7 -4.46 -20.37 -1.67
C ASP A 7 -4.03 -19.30 -2.69
N ASN A 8 -4.53 -18.07 -2.54
CA ASN A 8 -4.12 -16.94 -3.39
C ASN A 8 -2.64 -16.60 -3.22
N ILE A 9 -2.13 -16.58 -1.99
CA ILE A 9 -0.71 -16.35 -1.71
C ILE A 9 0.11 -17.55 -2.20
N LEU A 10 -0.35 -18.76 -1.89
CA LEU A 10 0.34 -20.00 -2.27
C LEU A 10 0.46 -20.16 -3.78
N SER A 11 -0.56 -19.75 -4.56
CA SER A 11 -0.53 -19.85 -6.02
C SER A 11 0.62 -19.04 -6.66
N VAL A 12 1.00 -17.92 -6.05
CA VAL A 12 2.17 -17.15 -6.49
C VAL A 12 3.47 -17.83 -6.06
N LEU A 13 3.52 -18.35 -4.82
CA LEU A 13 4.69 -19.05 -4.31
C LEU A 13 5.00 -20.33 -5.10
N GLN A 14 4.01 -20.99 -5.68
CA GLN A 14 4.21 -22.17 -6.55
C GLN A 14 5.02 -21.88 -7.81
N LEU A 15 5.10 -20.60 -8.23
CA LEU A 15 5.93 -20.17 -9.35
C LEU A 15 7.41 -19.98 -8.95
N SER A 16 7.71 -20.01 -7.65
CA SER A 16 9.06 -19.86 -7.13
C SER A 16 9.84 -21.20 -7.15
N LYS A 17 11.15 -21.12 -6.92
CA LYS A 17 12.01 -22.30 -6.77
C LYS A 17 11.99 -22.92 -5.36
N LEU A 18 11.13 -22.42 -4.47
CA LEU A 18 11.02 -22.91 -3.10
C LEU A 18 10.38 -24.31 -3.04
N SER A 19 10.84 -25.14 -2.12
CA SER A 19 10.19 -26.40 -1.79
C SER A 19 8.78 -26.18 -1.24
N LYS A 20 7.91 -27.18 -1.30
CA LYS A 20 6.54 -27.11 -0.75
C LYS A 20 6.51 -26.70 0.72
N SER A 21 7.48 -27.15 1.52
CA SER A 21 7.61 -26.80 2.94
C SER A 21 7.94 -25.31 3.11
N GLU A 22 8.91 -24.81 2.34
CA GLU A 22 9.29 -23.39 2.37
C GLU A 22 8.17 -22.48 1.88
N GLN A 23 7.46 -22.87 0.80
CA GLN A 23 6.28 -22.15 0.31
C GLN A 23 5.22 -22.01 1.40
N LYS A 24 4.91 -23.13 2.10
CA LYS A 24 3.94 -23.11 3.20
C LYS A 24 4.42 -22.23 4.34
N LYS A 25 5.67 -22.33 4.76
CA LYS A 25 6.25 -21.49 5.83
C LYS A 25 6.18 -20.01 5.48
N LYS A 26 6.53 -19.64 4.24
CA LYS A 26 6.46 -18.25 3.77
C LYS A 26 5.04 -17.74 3.71
N MET A 27 4.09 -18.54 3.22
CA MET A 27 2.68 -18.19 3.22
C MET A 27 2.15 -17.91 4.64
N GLU A 28 2.46 -18.80 5.61
CA GLU A 28 2.05 -18.59 7.00
C GLU A 28 2.64 -17.29 7.57
N GLY A 29 3.92 -17.04 7.33
CA GLY A 29 4.57 -15.79 7.76
C GLY A 29 3.92 -14.53 7.17
N LEU A 30 3.53 -14.56 5.88
CA LEU A 30 2.81 -13.46 5.25
C LEU A 30 1.40 -13.29 5.83
N LEU A 31 0.68 -14.38 6.10
CA LEU A 31 -0.64 -14.30 6.74
C LEU A 31 -0.56 -13.67 8.13
N GLU A 32 0.46 -14.00 8.90
CA GLU A 32 0.70 -13.44 10.23
C GLU A 32 1.10 -11.96 10.13
N GLU A 33 2.11 -11.66 9.32
CA GLU A 33 2.64 -10.30 9.13
C GLU A 33 1.56 -9.28 8.71
N PHE A 34 0.59 -9.71 7.89
CA PHE A 34 -0.48 -8.85 7.37
C PHE A 34 -1.81 -9.00 8.11
N GLY A 35 -1.84 -9.71 9.25
CA GLY A 35 -3.03 -9.89 10.07
C GLY A 35 -4.16 -10.62 9.35
N LEU A 36 -3.84 -11.58 8.47
CA LEU A 36 -4.79 -12.31 7.63
C LEU A 36 -5.09 -13.74 8.12
N THR A 37 -4.47 -14.16 9.22
CA THR A 37 -4.57 -15.54 9.72
C THR A 37 -6.00 -15.95 10.02
N HIS A 38 -6.81 -15.06 10.61
CA HIS A 38 -8.20 -15.33 10.99
C HIS A 38 -9.14 -15.50 9.80
N ILE A 39 -8.81 -14.94 8.64
CA ILE A 39 -9.60 -15.01 7.40
C ILE A 39 -8.92 -15.85 6.30
N ARG A 40 -7.91 -16.64 6.64
CA ARG A 40 -7.09 -17.43 5.69
C ARG A 40 -7.89 -18.30 4.71
N LYS A 41 -9.07 -18.79 5.13
CA LYS A 41 -9.98 -19.61 4.31
C LYS A 41 -11.08 -18.80 3.64
N SER A 42 -11.22 -17.53 3.97
CA SER A 42 -12.24 -16.65 3.40
C SER A 42 -11.97 -16.43 1.92
N ARG A 43 -13.05 -16.39 1.14
CA ARG A 43 -12.96 -16.08 -0.29
C ARG A 43 -12.68 -14.60 -0.47
N GLY A 44 -11.85 -14.28 -1.46
CA GLY A 44 -11.42 -12.91 -1.72
C GLY A 44 -12.55 -11.96 -2.16
N ASP A 45 -13.68 -12.48 -2.62
CA ASP A 45 -14.87 -11.68 -2.98
C ASP A 45 -15.73 -11.29 -1.76
N LEU A 46 -15.47 -11.87 -0.59
CA LEU A 46 -16.16 -11.59 0.67
C LEU A 46 -15.37 -10.67 1.61
N LEU A 47 -14.19 -10.23 1.19
CA LEU A 47 -13.32 -9.41 2.01
C LEU A 47 -13.77 -7.94 2.04
N SER A 48 -13.58 -7.30 3.19
CA SER A 48 -13.62 -5.83 3.28
C SER A 48 -12.54 -5.19 2.38
N GLY A 49 -12.68 -3.89 2.07
CA GLY A 49 -11.69 -3.17 1.28
C GLY A 49 -10.28 -3.26 1.86
N GLY A 50 -10.13 -3.08 3.17
CA GLY A 50 -8.85 -3.18 3.88
C GLY A 50 -8.26 -4.59 3.86
N GLU A 51 -9.05 -5.63 4.13
CA GLU A 51 -8.60 -7.04 4.07
C GLU A 51 -8.16 -7.43 2.66
N ARG A 52 -8.92 -6.98 1.66
CA ARG A 52 -8.56 -7.20 0.26
C ARG A 52 -7.21 -6.56 -0.07
N ARG A 53 -7.01 -5.29 0.31
CA ARG A 53 -5.75 -4.57 0.05
C ARG A 53 -4.56 -5.22 0.76
N ARG A 54 -4.72 -5.61 2.03
CA ARG A 54 -3.68 -6.37 2.75
C ARG A 54 -3.34 -7.69 2.06
N THR A 55 -4.33 -8.41 1.56
CA THR A 55 -4.14 -9.67 0.82
C THR A 55 -3.40 -9.44 -0.50
N GLU A 56 -3.72 -8.39 -1.24
CA GLU A 56 -3.05 -8.02 -2.49
C GLU A 56 -1.57 -7.70 -2.25
N ILE A 57 -1.27 -6.93 -1.19
CA ILE A 57 0.11 -6.60 -0.81
C ILE A 57 0.87 -7.86 -0.36
N ALA A 58 0.30 -8.68 0.52
CA ALA A 58 0.91 -9.93 0.97
C ALA A 58 1.23 -10.87 -0.22
N ARG A 59 0.30 -10.96 -1.18
CA ARG A 59 0.50 -11.72 -2.41
C ARG A 59 1.65 -11.17 -3.26
N ALA A 60 1.74 -9.85 -3.42
CA ALA A 60 2.83 -9.21 -4.16
C ALA A 60 4.19 -9.50 -3.50
N LEU A 61 4.25 -9.48 -2.16
CA LEU A 61 5.47 -9.73 -1.39
C LEU A 61 5.92 -11.20 -1.41
N SER A 62 5.08 -12.12 -1.87
CA SER A 62 5.46 -13.54 -2.03
C SER A 62 6.69 -13.74 -2.92
N THR A 63 6.96 -12.81 -3.83
CA THR A 63 8.07 -12.89 -4.79
C THR A 63 9.36 -12.21 -4.29
N ASP A 64 9.42 -11.74 -3.04
CA ASP A 64 10.52 -10.95 -2.47
C ASP A 64 10.94 -9.75 -3.36
N PRO A 65 9.99 -8.89 -3.74
CA PRO A 65 10.27 -7.79 -4.64
C PRO A 65 11.18 -6.76 -3.98
N LYS A 66 12.08 -6.15 -4.76
CA LYS A 66 12.84 -4.96 -4.31
C LYS A 66 12.03 -3.68 -4.47
N PHE A 67 10.98 -3.72 -5.27
CA PHE A 67 10.14 -2.58 -5.59
C PHE A 67 8.67 -3.01 -5.77
N VAL A 68 7.74 -2.22 -5.24
CA VAL A 68 6.29 -2.47 -5.31
C VAL A 68 5.59 -1.24 -5.89
N LEU A 69 4.66 -1.49 -6.82
CA LEU A 69 3.75 -0.46 -7.34
C LEU A 69 2.38 -0.66 -6.68
N LEU A 70 1.85 0.39 -6.09
CA LEU A 70 0.53 0.43 -5.48
C LEU A 70 -0.32 1.44 -6.26
N ASP A 71 -1.28 0.93 -7.00
CA ASP A 71 -2.21 1.76 -7.75
C ASP A 71 -3.48 1.97 -6.94
N GLU A 72 -3.78 3.24 -6.63
CA GLU A 72 -4.90 3.69 -5.80
C GLU A 72 -5.12 2.87 -4.51
N PRO A 73 -4.08 2.73 -3.63
CA PRO A 73 -4.19 1.88 -2.46
C PRO A 73 -5.26 2.33 -1.46
N PHE A 74 -5.68 3.58 -1.49
CA PHE A 74 -6.68 4.15 -0.58
C PHE A 74 -8.09 4.23 -1.19
N ALA A 75 -8.27 3.88 -2.47
CA ALA A 75 -9.56 3.96 -3.13
C ALA A 75 -10.56 2.95 -2.54
N GLY A 76 -11.74 3.45 -2.17
CA GLY A 76 -12.84 2.60 -1.66
C GLY A 76 -12.54 1.94 -0.31
N VAL A 77 -11.61 2.48 0.46
CA VAL A 77 -11.19 1.98 1.77
C VAL A 77 -11.69 2.93 2.86
N ASP A 78 -12.18 2.39 3.97
CA ASP A 78 -12.60 3.18 5.11
C ASP A 78 -11.39 3.84 5.83
N PRO A 79 -11.59 4.95 6.59
CA PRO A 79 -10.48 5.69 7.21
C PRO A 79 -9.61 4.86 8.16
N VAL A 80 -10.19 3.87 8.86
CA VAL A 80 -9.42 3.00 9.77
C VAL A 80 -8.51 2.09 8.98
N ALA A 81 -9.03 1.49 7.90
CA ALA A 81 -8.23 0.64 7.03
C ALA A 81 -7.17 1.42 6.22
N VAL A 82 -7.40 2.71 5.92
CA VAL A 82 -6.36 3.59 5.34
C VAL A 82 -5.15 3.68 6.27
N GLU A 83 -5.38 3.86 7.58
CA GLU A 83 -4.28 3.91 8.57
C GLU A 83 -3.50 2.59 8.61
N ASP A 84 -4.17 1.46 8.51
CA ASP A 84 -3.52 0.14 8.47
C ASP A 84 -2.67 -0.02 7.20
N ILE A 85 -3.15 0.43 6.05
CA ILE A 85 -2.39 0.41 4.80
C ILE A 85 -1.16 1.33 4.91
N GLN A 86 -1.30 2.51 5.50
CA GLN A 86 -0.18 3.42 5.75
C GLN A 86 0.89 2.78 6.65
N LYS A 87 0.48 2.07 7.72
CA LYS A 87 1.39 1.30 8.57
C LYS A 87 2.14 0.24 7.78
N ILE A 88 1.45 -0.51 6.93
CA ILE A 88 2.06 -1.51 6.05
C ILE A 88 3.11 -0.85 5.14
N ILE A 89 2.78 0.25 4.49
CA ILE A 89 3.71 0.98 3.62
C ILE A 89 4.96 1.43 4.41
N ALA A 90 4.78 1.97 5.61
CA ALA A 90 5.88 2.33 6.50
C ALA A 90 6.75 1.12 6.88
N HIS A 91 6.14 -0.03 7.14
CA HIS A 91 6.84 -1.29 7.39
C HIS A 91 7.68 -1.76 6.20
N LEU A 92 7.12 -1.70 4.99
CA LEU A 92 7.84 -2.04 3.76
C LEU A 92 9.04 -1.12 3.51
N LYS A 93 8.89 0.18 3.80
CA LYS A 93 10.01 1.14 3.76
C LYS A 93 11.13 0.76 4.72
N LYS A 94 10.80 0.35 5.97
CA LYS A 94 11.79 -0.15 6.94
C LYS A 94 12.51 -1.40 6.42
N LYS A 95 11.84 -2.25 5.65
CA LYS A 95 12.44 -3.41 4.94
C LYS A 95 13.26 -3.03 3.71
N LYS A 96 13.43 -1.73 3.42
CA LYS A 96 14.15 -1.20 2.25
C LYS A 96 13.55 -1.62 0.91
N ILE A 97 12.25 -1.83 0.86
CA ILE A 97 11.50 -2.06 -0.38
C ILE A 97 11.14 -0.69 -0.95
N GLY A 98 11.49 -0.42 -2.21
CA GLY A 98 11.07 0.77 -2.93
C GLY A 98 9.56 0.71 -3.22
N ILE A 99 8.85 1.84 -3.06
CA ILE A 99 7.40 1.87 -3.26
C ILE A 99 7.04 3.06 -4.15
N LEU A 100 6.31 2.79 -5.22
CA LEU A 100 5.64 3.81 -6.02
C LEU A 100 4.14 3.72 -5.76
N ILE A 101 3.53 4.86 -5.44
CA ILE A 101 2.10 4.96 -5.18
C ILE A 101 1.49 5.93 -6.18
N THR A 102 0.39 5.55 -6.81
CA THR A 102 -0.52 6.44 -7.51
C THR A 102 -1.81 6.53 -6.71
N ASP A 103 -2.28 7.71 -6.36
CA ASP A 103 -3.56 7.90 -5.68
C ASP A 103 -4.07 9.33 -5.85
N HIS A 104 -5.36 9.49 -5.87
CA HIS A 104 -6.03 10.79 -5.89
C HIS A 104 -6.30 11.33 -4.48
N ASN A 105 -6.12 10.52 -3.45
CA ASN A 105 -6.22 10.95 -2.05
C ASN A 105 -4.92 11.64 -1.61
N VAL A 106 -4.83 12.92 -1.90
CA VAL A 106 -3.62 13.72 -1.73
C VAL A 106 -3.13 13.73 -0.29
N GLN A 107 -4.04 13.94 0.67
CA GLN A 107 -3.69 14.04 2.09
C GLN A 107 -2.99 12.77 2.58
N GLU A 108 -3.57 11.61 2.28
CA GLU A 108 -3.06 10.32 2.76
C GLU A 108 -1.75 9.93 2.04
N THR A 109 -1.64 10.30 0.77
CA THR A 109 -0.44 10.05 -0.04
C THR A 109 0.73 10.93 0.39
N LEU A 110 0.52 12.24 0.55
CA LEU A 110 1.56 13.16 1.00
C LEU A 110 2.04 12.84 2.42
N ALA A 111 1.17 12.30 3.28
CA ALA A 111 1.53 11.95 4.65
C ALA A 111 2.60 10.85 4.76
N ILE A 112 2.75 9.99 3.73
CA ILE A 112 3.61 8.79 3.79
C ILE A 112 4.73 8.75 2.76
N THR A 113 4.72 9.65 1.77
CA THR A 113 5.72 9.69 0.70
C THR A 113 6.95 10.51 1.09
N ASP A 114 8.11 10.16 0.53
CA ASP A 114 9.35 10.93 0.69
C ASP A 114 9.54 11.93 -0.45
N LYS A 115 9.01 11.58 -1.63
CA LYS A 115 8.99 12.42 -2.84
C LYS A 115 7.69 12.20 -3.58
N THR A 116 7.10 13.27 -4.06
CA THR A 116 5.83 13.26 -4.78
C THR A 116 5.96 13.96 -6.13
N TYR A 117 5.25 13.44 -7.09
CA TYR A 117 5.06 14.03 -8.42
C TYR A 117 3.57 14.35 -8.58
N LEU A 118 3.24 15.61 -8.79
CA LEU A 118 1.88 16.04 -9.07
C LEU A 118 1.66 16.04 -10.58
N MET A 119 0.70 15.26 -11.02
CA MET A 119 0.30 15.20 -12.43
C MET A 119 -0.96 16.05 -12.66
N PHE A 120 -0.94 16.85 -13.69
CA PHE A 120 -2.07 17.66 -14.11
C PHE A 120 -2.12 17.70 -15.65
N GLU A 121 -3.27 17.46 -16.24
CA GLU A 121 -3.49 17.45 -17.69
C GLU A 121 -2.43 16.63 -18.46
N GLY A 122 -2.10 15.43 -17.95
CA GLY A 122 -1.17 14.50 -18.60
C GLY A 122 0.33 14.85 -18.46
N SER A 123 0.68 15.89 -17.71
CA SER A 123 2.06 16.32 -17.48
C SER A 123 2.40 16.42 -15.99
N ILE A 124 3.70 16.40 -15.67
CA ILE A 124 4.15 16.65 -14.29
C ILE A 124 4.11 18.16 -14.04
N LEU A 125 3.13 18.61 -13.24
CA LEU A 125 3.01 19.99 -12.82
C LEU A 125 4.17 20.41 -11.92
N LYS A 126 4.46 19.61 -10.89
CA LYS A 126 5.53 19.85 -9.93
C LYS A 126 5.98 18.53 -9.26
N SER A 127 7.22 18.52 -8.77
CA SER A 127 7.72 17.42 -7.95
C SER A 127 8.57 17.96 -6.82
N GLY A 128 8.57 17.28 -5.67
CA GLY A 128 9.33 17.69 -4.50
C GLY A 128 8.96 16.88 -3.27
N LYS A 129 9.42 17.32 -2.12
CA LYS A 129 8.99 16.78 -0.83
C LYS A 129 7.56 17.20 -0.53
N PRO A 130 6.78 16.38 0.17
CA PRO A 130 5.40 16.70 0.54
C PRO A 130 5.23 18.08 1.18
N GLU A 131 6.15 18.47 2.07
CA GLU A 131 6.10 19.76 2.76
C GLU A 131 6.29 20.94 1.81
N GLU A 132 7.20 20.81 0.86
CA GLU A 132 7.48 21.84 -0.15
C GLU A 132 6.27 22.02 -1.07
N LEU A 133 5.67 20.91 -1.50
CA LEU A 133 4.49 20.92 -2.36
C LEU A 133 3.26 21.49 -1.64
N ALA A 134 3.08 21.17 -0.36
CA ALA A 134 1.96 21.69 0.43
C ALA A 134 2.00 23.22 0.66
N GLN A 135 3.17 23.83 0.55
CA GLN A 135 3.39 25.29 0.70
C GLN A 135 3.45 26.03 -0.64
N ASP A 136 3.56 25.32 -1.75
CA ASP A 136 3.69 25.92 -3.07
C ASP A 136 2.37 26.56 -3.53
N GLU A 137 2.42 27.86 -3.86
CA GLU A 137 1.24 28.65 -4.23
C GLU A 137 0.53 28.10 -5.48
N MET A 138 1.28 27.65 -6.50
CA MET A 138 0.71 27.11 -7.71
C MET A 138 0.02 25.78 -7.42
N VAL A 139 0.67 24.89 -6.64
CA VAL A 139 0.11 23.60 -6.22
C VAL A 139 -1.17 23.79 -5.42
N ARG A 140 -1.18 24.73 -4.48
CA ARG A 140 -2.39 25.08 -3.69
C ARG A 140 -3.51 25.60 -4.57
N LYS A 141 -3.19 26.50 -5.51
CA LYS A 141 -4.19 27.12 -6.39
C LYS A 141 -4.82 26.10 -7.34
N VAL A 142 -4.03 25.20 -7.92
CA VAL A 142 -4.46 24.30 -9.01
C VAL A 142 -4.94 22.95 -8.49
N TYR A 143 -4.38 22.45 -7.38
CA TYR A 143 -4.55 21.07 -6.98
C TYR A 143 -5.04 20.85 -5.54
N LEU A 144 -4.42 21.51 -4.55
CA LEU A 144 -4.70 21.24 -3.13
C LEU A 144 -5.86 22.05 -2.55
N GLY A 145 -6.10 23.25 -3.07
CA GLY A 145 -6.97 24.26 -2.48
C GLY A 145 -6.25 25.12 -1.42
N GLN A 146 -6.76 26.35 -1.23
CA GLN A 146 -6.12 27.37 -0.38
C GLN A 146 -6.04 26.97 1.10
N ASN A 147 -7.03 26.20 1.60
CA ASN A 147 -7.14 25.79 3.00
C ASN A 147 -6.50 24.43 3.28
N PHE A 148 -5.72 23.88 2.35
CA PHE A 148 -5.07 22.59 2.56
C PHE A 148 -4.00 22.67 3.64
N GLU A 149 -4.07 21.75 4.60
CA GLU A 149 -3.06 21.56 5.64
C GLU A 149 -2.53 20.15 5.61
N LEU A 150 -1.22 19.99 5.42
CA LEU A 150 -0.58 18.69 5.45
C LEU A 150 -0.53 18.16 6.88
N ARG A 151 -1.32 17.12 7.16
CA ARG A 151 -1.31 16.41 8.44
C ARG A 151 -0.33 15.25 8.40
N LYS A 152 0.86 15.44 8.97
CA LYS A 152 1.80 14.32 9.15
C LYS A 152 1.39 13.49 10.37
N LYS A 153 1.06 12.23 10.13
CA LYS A 153 0.88 11.25 11.20
C LYS A 153 2.24 10.61 11.51
N LYS A 154 2.61 10.49 12.79
CA LYS A 154 3.66 9.55 13.20
C LYS A 154 3.09 8.15 13.04
N ILE A 155 3.51 7.45 12.00
CA ILE A 155 3.06 6.09 11.71
C ILE A 155 4.07 5.15 12.37
N ASP A 156 3.74 4.65 13.56
CA ASP A 156 4.50 3.61 14.23
C ASP A 156 3.86 2.24 13.94
N PHE A 157 4.68 1.33 13.47
CA PHE A 157 4.31 -0.08 13.32
C PHE A 157 4.55 -0.76 14.67
N GLN A 158 3.47 -1.09 15.37
CA GLN A 158 3.52 -1.97 16.54
C GLN A 158 3.45 -3.43 16.11
#